data_33b04a8ee2984849eb1b13d02921f73b
#
_entry.id   33b04a8ee2984849eb1b13d02921f73b
#
_cell.length_a   1.000
_cell.length_b   1.000
_cell.length_c   1.000
_cell.angle_alpha   90.00
_cell.angle_beta   90.00
_cell.angle_gamma   90.00
#
_symmetry.space_group_name_H-M   'P 1'
#
loop_
_entity.id
_entity.type
_entity.pdbx_description
1 polymer ?
#
loop_
_entity_poly.entity_id
_entity_poly.type
_entity_poly.pdbx_seq_one_letter_code
_entity_poly.pdbx_strand_id
1 'polypeptide(L)'
;MYIDLVFLLFALYGFWMGYRKGLIRTLFSLLSFVIGLLLTLKFSPYVIEFMMNVFHLEKILALIIGLLLCFFLIMGVVKWIGNSIEKMLMKAKLNTFNKIQGGIILSFLMIVTYSVIIWFLDKTQLISDHQRLASRTYPFLVELPAKMQTFLMEFKPLFEKFWQLVQDVINTRSE
;
A
#
# COMPACT_ATOMS: atom_id res chain seq x y z
N MET A 1 -8.32 9.87 23.92
CA MET A 1 -6.94 10.13 24.34
C MET A 1 -5.92 9.13 23.76
N TYR A 2 -6.12 7.78 23.89
CA TYR A 2 -5.19 6.81 23.25
C TYR A 2 -5.20 6.88 21.73
N ILE A 3 -6.36 7.03 21.09
CA ILE A 3 -6.50 7.14 19.65
C ILE A 3 -5.73 8.35 19.11
N ASP A 4 -5.83 9.50 19.80
CA ASP A 4 -5.13 10.72 19.40
C ASP A 4 -3.62 10.61 19.54
N LEU A 5 -3.16 9.93 20.61
CA LEU A 5 -1.74 9.69 20.86
C LEU A 5 -1.14 8.78 19.78
N VAL A 6 -1.84 7.69 19.45
CA VAL A 6 -1.40 6.77 18.38
C VAL A 6 -1.45 7.45 17.02
N PHE A 7 -2.47 8.28 16.74
CA PHE A 7 -2.53 9.12 15.54
C PHE A 7 -1.27 10.00 15.40
N LEU A 8 -0.90 10.68 16.49
CA LEU A 8 0.28 11.53 16.50
C LEU A 8 1.58 10.72 16.25
N LEU A 9 1.68 9.54 16.85
CA LEU A 9 2.82 8.64 16.63
C LEU A 9 2.92 8.18 15.17
N PHE A 10 1.80 7.79 14.55
CA PHE A 10 1.78 7.42 13.14
C PHE A 10 2.15 8.59 12.23
N ALA A 11 1.61 9.78 12.51
CA ALA A 11 1.90 10.98 11.74
C ALA A 11 3.38 11.38 11.83
N LEU A 12 3.94 11.43 13.05
CA LEU A 12 5.34 11.80 13.29
C LEU A 12 6.31 10.75 12.74
N TYR A 13 6.02 9.47 12.94
CA TYR A 13 6.84 8.38 12.41
C TYR A 13 6.85 8.38 10.89
N GLY A 14 5.68 8.57 10.27
CA GLY A 14 5.54 8.69 8.82
C GLY A 14 6.32 9.89 8.29
N PHE A 15 6.18 11.05 8.94
CA PHE A 15 6.92 12.25 8.57
C PHE A 15 8.44 12.05 8.68
N TRP A 16 8.91 11.53 9.79
CA TRP A 16 10.34 11.28 10.02
C TRP A 16 10.92 10.31 8.99
N MET A 17 10.23 9.20 8.71
CA MET A 17 10.67 8.22 7.72
C MET A 17 10.67 8.82 6.30
N GLY A 18 9.62 9.55 5.92
CA GLY A 18 9.51 10.19 4.62
C GLY A 18 10.52 11.33 4.42
N TYR A 19 10.79 12.10 5.47
CA TYR A 19 11.82 13.15 5.47
C TYR A 19 13.21 12.57 5.21
N ARG A 20 13.52 11.43 5.81
CA ARG A 20 14.79 10.73 5.58
C ARG A 20 14.93 10.18 4.17
N LYS A 21 13.83 9.68 3.60
CA LYS A 21 13.83 9.10 2.24
C LYS A 21 13.78 10.17 1.15
N GLY A 22 13.05 11.25 1.39
CA GLY A 22 12.71 12.26 0.40
C GLY A 22 11.53 11.83 -0.49
N LEU A 23 10.98 12.81 -1.24
CA LEU A 23 9.80 12.62 -2.11
C LEU A 23 10.01 11.51 -3.16
N ILE A 24 11.08 11.65 -3.92
CA ILE A 24 11.34 10.76 -5.05
C ILE A 24 11.40 9.31 -4.59
N ARG A 25 12.17 9.04 -3.54
CA ARG A 25 12.32 7.70 -2.97
C ARG A 25 11.00 7.18 -2.38
N THR A 26 10.23 8.04 -1.74
CA THR A 26 8.92 7.69 -1.19
C THR A 26 7.95 7.29 -2.30
N LEU A 27 7.86 8.08 -3.39
CA LEU A 27 7.00 7.76 -4.54
C LEU A 27 7.43 6.46 -5.22
N PHE A 28 8.73 6.25 -5.45
CA PHE A 28 9.22 4.99 -6.02
C PHE A 28 8.91 3.79 -5.13
N SER A 29 9.05 3.93 -3.82
CA SER A 29 8.70 2.86 -2.87
C SER A 29 7.21 2.50 -2.92
N LEU A 30 6.34 3.52 -3.08
CA LEU A 30 4.90 3.31 -3.22
C LEU A 30 4.53 2.65 -4.54
N LEU A 31 5.08 3.14 -5.65
CA LEU A 31 4.88 2.53 -6.96
C LEU A 31 5.34 1.08 -6.98
N SER A 32 6.53 0.82 -6.41
CA SER A 32 7.05 -0.55 -6.28
C SER A 32 6.13 -1.44 -5.46
N PHE A 33 5.54 -0.92 -4.38
CA PHE A 33 4.59 -1.68 -3.56
C PHE A 33 3.31 -2.00 -4.35
N VAL A 34 2.74 -1.02 -5.05
CA VAL A 34 1.52 -1.22 -5.87
C VAL A 34 1.78 -2.22 -7.00
N ILE A 35 2.90 -2.06 -7.73
CA ILE A 35 3.30 -3.00 -8.78
C ILE A 35 3.51 -4.39 -8.21
N GLY A 36 4.21 -4.52 -7.09
CA GLY A 36 4.44 -5.78 -6.41
C GLY A 36 3.14 -6.47 -6.01
N LEU A 37 2.16 -5.71 -5.50
CA LEU A 37 0.84 -6.23 -5.15
C LEU A 37 0.08 -6.75 -6.38
N LEU A 38 0.04 -5.95 -7.47
CA LEU A 38 -0.63 -6.35 -8.71
C LEU A 38 0.00 -7.59 -9.34
N LEU A 39 1.33 -7.67 -9.36
CA LEU A 39 2.06 -8.84 -9.85
C LEU A 39 1.79 -10.06 -8.95
N THR A 40 1.73 -9.87 -7.63
CA THR A 40 1.37 -10.95 -6.70
C THR A 40 0.00 -11.51 -7.02
N LEU A 41 -1.01 -10.66 -7.19
CA LEU A 41 -2.37 -11.10 -7.53
C LEU A 41 -2.41 -11.84 -8.87
N LYS A 42 -1.61 -11.40 -9.85
CA LYS A 42 -1.53 -12.04 -11.17
C LYS A 42 -0.83 -13.42 -11.12
N PHE A 43 0.24 -13.55 -10.36
CA PHE A 43 1.06 -14.76 -10.33
C PHE A 43 0.69 -15.74 -9.21
N SER A 44 -0.06 -15.30 -8.19
CA SER A 44 -0.45 -16.17 -7.08
C SER A 44 -1.19 -17.45 -7.50
N PRO A 45 -2.09 -17.47 -8.50
CA PRO A 45 -2.76 -18.70 -8.90
C PRO A 45 -1.77 -19.80 -9.32
N TYR A 46 -0.73 -19.45 -10.07
CA TYR A 46 0.30 -20.40 -10.51
C TYR A 46 1.09 -20.99 -9.34
N VAL A 47 1.43 -20.15 -8.35
CA VAL A 47 2.15 -20.59 -7.16
C VAL A 47 1.27 -21.47 -6.28
N ILE A 48 -0.02 -21.14 -6.14
CA ILE A 48 -0.99 -21.93 -5.38
C ILE A 48 -1.17 -23.31 -6.02
N GLU A 49 -1.34 -23.36 -7.34
CA GLU A 49 -1.46 -24.60 -8.09
C GLU A 49 -0.21 -25.47 -7.96
N PHE A 50 0.97 -24.86 -8.06
CA PHE A 50 2.24 -25.54 -7.82
C PHE A 50 2.33 -26.12 -6.40
N MET A 51 1.88 -25.38 -5.38
CA MET A 51 1.85 -25.86 -4.00
C MET A 51 0.91 -27.05 -3.81
N MET A 52 -0.25 -27.04 -4.44
CA MET A 52 -1.19 -28.18 -4.40
C MET A 52 -0.64 -29.41 -5.10
N ASN A 53 -0.02 -29.25 -6.28
CA ASN A 53 0.42 -30.37 -7.11
C ASN A 53 1.72 -31.00 -6.59
N VAL A 54 2.67 -30.20 -6.09
CA VAL A 54 4.00 -30.71 -5.67
C VAL A 54 4.01 -31.10 -4.20
N PHE A 55 3.40 -30.28 -3.34
CA PHE A 55 3.41 -30.52 -1.89
C PHE A 55 2.14 -31.18 -1.36
N HIS A 56 1.16 -31.44 -2.24
CA HIS A 56 -0.12 -32.09 -1.89
C HIS A 56 -0.84 -31.37 -0.72
N LEU A 57 -0.69 -30.03 -0.66
CA LEU A 57 -1.30 -29.23 0.40
C LEU A 57 -2.81 -29.09 0.19
N GLU A 58 -3.55 -29.09 1.28
CA GLU A 58 -4.97 -28.76 1.25
C GLU A 58 -5.20 -27.35 0.67
N LYS A 59 -6.31 -27.16 -0.05
CA LYS A 59 -6.65 -25.96 -0.81
C LYS A 59 -6.50 -24.66 0.01
N ILE A 60 -6.92 -24.68 1.27
CA ILE A 60 -6.86 -23.49 2.16
C ILE A 60 -5.39 -23.19 2.53
N LEU A 61 -4.62 -24.21 2.90
CA LEU A 61 -3.20 -24.06 3.23
C LEU A 61 -2.39 -23.63 2.02
N ALA A 62 -2.63 -24.24 0.85
CA ALA A 62 -2.00 -23.86 -0.41
C ALA A 62 -2.28 -22.41 -0.79
N LEU A 63 -3.52 -21.93 -0.56
CA LEU A 63 -3.90 -20.53 -0.82
C LEU A 63 -3.12 -19.57 0.08
N ILE A 64 -3.09 -19.81 1.39
CA ILE A 64 -2.42 -18.92 2.36
C ILE A 64 -0.91 -18.92 2.10
N ILE A 65 -0.29 -20.10 2.05
CA ILE A 65 1.16 -20.24 1.89
C ILE A 65 1.58 -19.74 0.50
N GLY A 66 0.86 -20.15 -0.55
CA GLY A 66 1.14 -19.76 -1.93
C GLY A 66 1.05 -18.25 -2.16
N LEU A 67 0.03 -17.60 -1.60
CA LEU A 67 -0.12 -16.15 -1.68
C LEU A 67 1.01 -15.42 -0.94
N LEU A 68 1.33 -15.83 0.28
CA LEU A 68 2.42 -15.24 1.06
C LEU A 68 3.77 -15.44 0.39
N LEU A 69 4.07 -16.65 -0.07
CA LEU A 69 5.31 -16.96 -0.76
C LEU A 69 5.45 -16.17 -2.04
N CYS A 70 4.40 -16.10 -2.85
CA CYS A 70 4.36 -15.29 -4.06
C CYS A 70 4.60 -13.81 -3.75
N PHE A 71 3.94 -13.28 -2.72
CA PHE A 71 4.11 -11.90 -2.29
C PHE A 71 5.55 -11.59 -1.87
N PHE A 72 6.16 -12.42 -1.04
CA PHE A 72 7.54 -12.18 -0.60
C PHE A 72 8.56 -12.32 -1.73
N LEU A 73 8.39 -13.28 -2.63
CA LEU A 73 9.26 -13.44 -3.80
C LEU A 73 9.18 -12.23 -4.73
N ILE A 74 7.97 -11.83 -5.10
CA ILE A 74 7.76 -10.68 -6.00
C ILE A 74 8.24 -9.39 -5.35
N MET A 75 7.90 -9.16 -4.07
CA MET A 75 8.38 -7.97 -3.36
C MET A 75 9.90 -7.95 -3.20
N GLY A 76 10.54 -9.10 -3.07
CA GLY A 76 12.01 -9.23 -3.09
C GLY A 76 12.60 -8.75 -4.42
N VAL A 77 12.07 -9.24 -5.54
CA VAL A 77 12.50 -8.85 -6.89
C VAL A 77 12.24 -7.37 -7.15
N VAL A 78 11.04 -6.88 -6.84
CA VAL A 78 10.67 -5.47 -7.03
C VAL A 78 11.56 -4.54 -6.20
N LYS A 79 11.84 -4.91 -4.94
CA LYS A 79 12.79 -4.16 -4.09
C LYS A 79 14.21 -4.19 -4.65
N TRP A 80 14.67 -5.31 -5.15
CA TRP A 80 16.02 -5.43 -5.73
C TRP A 80 16.18 -4.50 -6.94
N ILE A 81 15.20 -4.49 -7.86
CA ILE A 81 15.15 -3.58 -9.00
C ILE A 81 15.03 -2.12 -8.50
N GLY A 82 14.12 -1.86 -7.57
CA GLY A 82 13.90 -0.53 -6.99
C GLY A 82 15.14 0.06 -6.35
N ASN A 83 15.90 -0.75 -5.60
CA ASN A 83 17.17 -0.32 -4.99
C ASN A 83 18.23 0.06 -6.04
N SER A 84 18.24 -0.60 -7.19
CA SER A 84 19.15 -0.29 -8.29
C SER A 84 18.82 1.06 -8.92
N ILE A 85 17.54 1.32 -9.16
CA ILE A 85 17.04 2.61 -9.67
C ILE A 85 17.29 3.72 -8.64
N GLU A 86 17.08 3.43 -7.38
CA GLU A 86 17.26 4.37 -6.28
C GLU A 86 18.71 4.84 -6.13
N LYS A 87 19.69 3.94 -6.28
CA LYS A 87 21.12 4.28 -6.29
C LYS A 87 21.47 5.25 -7.43
N MET A 88 20.81 5.13 -8.58
CA MET A 88 20.99 6.08 -9.70
C MET A 88 20.40 7.45 -9.38
N LEU A 89 19.23 7.49 -8.72
CA LEU A 89 18.54 8.73 -8.36
C LEU A 89 19.16 9.46 -7.16
N MET A 90 19.86 8.75 -6.26
CA MET A 90 20.53 9.36 -5.11
C MET A 90 21.72 10.28 -5.50
N LYS A 91 22.21 10.23 -6.72
CA LYS A 91 23.18 11.22 -7.25
C LYS A 91 22.56 12.61 -7.47
N ALA A 92 21.22 12.72 -7.54
CA ALA A 92 20.54 14.00 -7.58
C ALA A 92 20.55 14.60 -6.16
N LYS A 93 21.15 15.78 -5.97
CA LYS A 93 21.18 16.54 -4.70
C LYS A 93 19.75 16.60 -4.12
N LEU A 94 19.51 15.85 -3.05
CA LEU A 94 18.25 15.87 -2.32
C LEU A 94 18.16 17.21 -1.56
N ASN A 95 17.48 18.17 -2.14
CA ASN A 95 17.21 19.46 -1.51
C ASN A 95 16.25 19.27 -0.32
N THR A 96 16.34 20.12 0.69
CA THR A 96 15.47 20.11 1.90
C THR A 96 13.98 20.08 1.53
N PHE A 97 13.59 20.78 0.45
CA PHE A 97 12.23 20.77 -0.07
C PHE A 97 11.74 19.35 -0.44
N ASN A 98 12.57 18.56 -1.14
CA ASN A 98 12.28 17.16 -1.49
C ASN A 98 12.10 16.28 -0.23
N LYS A 99 12.84 16.55 0.84
CA LYS A 99 12.73 15.83 2.12
C LYS A 99 11.42 16.14 2.83
N ILE A 100 11.03 17.42 2.89
CA ILE A 100 9.78 17.86 3.52
C ILE A 100 8.58 17.23 2.80
N GLN A 101 8.54 17.30 1.47
CA GLN A 101 7.47 16.69 0.67
C GLN A 101 7.38 15.18 0.87
N GLY A 102 8.52 14.48 0.93
CA GLY A 102 8.56 13.05 1.26
C GLY A 102 7.98 12.75 2.64
N GLY A 103 8.29 13.61 3.62
CA GLY A 103 7.72 13.54 4.98
C GLY A 103 6.21 13.68 4.97
N ILE A 104 5.67 14.69 4.29
CA ILE A 104 4.22 14.96 4.20
C ILE A 104 3.49 13.77 3.56
N ILE A 105 3.99 13.26 2.42
CA ILE A 105 3.35 12.15 1.71
C ILE A 105 3.34 10.89 2.55
N LEU A 106 4.46 10.52 3.17
CA LEU A 106 4.50 9.30 3.96
C LEU A 106 3.72 9.43 5.28
N SER A 107 3.69 10.63 5.88
CA SER A 107 2.81 10.92 7.02
C SER A 107 1.34 10.72 6.65
N PHE A 108 0.91 11.27 5.52
CA PHE A 108 -0.46 11.10 5.02
C PHE A 108 -0.81 9.62 4.83
N LEU A 109 0.08 8.84 4.22
CA LEU A 109 -0.14 7.40 4.03
C LEU A 109 -0.24 6.62 5.36
N MET A 110 0.59 6.98 6.33
CA MET A 110 0.53 6.40 7.67
C MET A 110 -0.78 6.74 8.37
N ILE A 111 -1.27 7.97 8.21
CA ILE A 111 -2.59 8.40 8.72
C ILE A 111 -3.72 7.62 8.04
N VAL A 112 -3.68 7.43 6.72
CA VAL A 112 -4.67 6.63 5.99
C VAL A 112 -4.64 5.17 6.48
N THR A 113 -3.46 4.59 6.65
CA THR A 113 -3.33 3.22 7.19
C THR A 113 -3.93 3.10 8.58
N TYR A 114 -3.64 4.04 9.46
CA TYR A 114 -4.22 4.09 10.81
C TYR A 114 -5.73 4.29 10.78
N SER A 115 -6.23 5.14 9.89
CA SER A 115 -7.66 5.37 9.68
C SER A 115 -8.39 4.08 9.27
N VAL A 116 -7.83 3.28 8.36
CA VAL A 116 -8.40 1.98 7.98
C VAL A 116 -8.46 1.03 9.19
N ILE A 117 -7.43 1.01 10.03
CA ILE A 117 -7.42 0.21 11.25
C ILE A 117 -8.53 0.66 12.21
N ILE A 118 -8.66 1.97 12.47
CA ILE A 118 -9.71 2.51 13.35
C ILE A 118 -11.09 2.23 12.78
N TRP A 119 -11.31 2.43 11.49
CA TRP A 119 -12.57 2.11 10.82
C TRP A 119 -12.94 0.63 10.97
N PHE A 120 -11.97 -0.27 10.81
CA PHE A 120 -12.20 -1.71 11.00
C PHE A 120 -12.54 -2.05 12.44
N LEU A 121 -11.80 -1.50 13.42
CA LEU A 121 -12.07 -1.70 14.85
C LEU A 121 -13.44 -1.11 15.25
N ASP A 122 -13.86 -0.03 14.62
CA ASP A 122 -15.18 0.56 14.83
C ASP A 122 -16.30 -0.34 14.31
N LYS A 123 -16.15 -0.88 13.09
CA LYS A 123 -17.11 -1.81 12.50
C LYS A 123 -17.26 -3.12 13.29
N THR A 124 -16.18 -3.57 13.91
CA THR A 124 -16.20 -4.77 14.79
C THR A 124 -16.65 -4.47 16.23
N GLN A 125 -17.07 -3.22 16.51
CA GLN A 125 -17.51 -2.76 17.83
C GLN A 125 -16.47 -2.95 18.95
N LEU A 126 -15.19 -3.01 18.60
CA LEU A 126 -14.09 -3.14 19.56
C LEU A 126 -13.72 -1.80 20.22
N ILE A 127 -14.22 -0.67 19.70
CA ILE A 127 -14.02 0.66 20.27
C ILE A 127 -15.23 1.02 21.13
N SER A 128 -15.00 1.25 22.44
CA SER A 128 -16.05 1.65 23.36
C SER A 128 -16.53 3.09 23.12
N ASP A 129 -17.79 3.39 23.47
CA ASP A 129 -18.36 4.74 23.28
C ASP A 129 -17.60 5.80 24.06
N HIS A 130 -17.07 5.46 25.23
CA HIS A 130 -16.18 6.34 25.99
C HIS A 130 -14.91 6.72 25.22
N GLN A 131 -14.30 5.77 24.49
CA GLN A 131 -13.10 6.02 23.68
C GLN A 131 -13.42 6.87 22.45
N ARG A 132 -14.60 6.68 21.84
CA ARG A 132 -15.09 7.49 20.71
C ARG A 132 -15.24 8.96 21.11
N LEU A 133 -15.93 9.21 22.22
CA LEU A 133 -16.20 10.56 22.74
C LEU A 133 -14.94 11.25 23.27
N ALA A 134 -13.98 10.50 23.81
CA ALA A 134 -12.74 11.04 24.36
C ALA A 134 -11.67 11.40 23.30
N SER A 135 -11.88 11.07 22.03
CA SER A 135 -10.92 11.32 20.94
C SER A 135 -11.41 12.40 19.97
N ARG A 136 -10.58 13.41 19.75
CA ARG A 136 -10.85 14.48 18.77
C ARG A 136 -10.60 14.03 17.33
N THR A 137 -9.66 13.11 17.13
CA THR A 137 -9.29 12.63 15.78
C THR A 137 -10.16 11.48 15.31
N TYR A 138 -10.92 10.82 16.21
CA TYR A 138 -11.76 9.67 15.89
C TYR A 138 -12.76 9.94 14.75
N PRO A 139 -13.59 11.01 14.75
CA PRO A 139 -14.55 11.25 13.66
C PRO A 139 -13.86 11.37 12.30
N PHE A 140 -12.75 12.10 12.25
CA PHE A 140 -11.93 12.24 11.03
C PHE A 140 -11.39 10.89 10.55
N LEU A 141 -10.88 10.05 11.46
CA LEU A 141 -10.28 8.76 11.13
C LEU A 141 -11.32 7.76 10.60
N VAL A 142 -12.52 7.72 11.15
CA VAL A 142 -13.58 6.80 10.70
C VAL A 142 -14.17 7.19 9.35
N GLU A 143 -14.25 8.49 9.05
CA GLU A 143 -14.76 8.99 7.78
C GLU A 143 -13.74 8.95 6.64
N LEU A 144 -12.44 9.01 6.94
CA LEU A 144 -11.39 9.12 5.95
C LEU A 144 -11.40 7.98 4.92
N PRO A 145 -11.59 6.69 5.27
CA PRO A 145 -11.64 5.61 4.29
C PRO A 145 -12.81 5.77 3.30
N ALA A 146 -13.98 6.20 3.76
CA ALA A 146 -15.14 6.43 2.90
C ALA A 146 -14.89 7.61 1.93
N LYS A 147 -14.30 8.69 2.41
CA LYS A 147 -13.90 9.83 1.58
C LYS A 147 -12.84 9.43 0.54
N MET A 148 -11.86 8.62 0.93
CA MET A 148 -10.85 8.07 0.02
C MET A 148 -11.48 7.14 -1.02
N GLN A 149 -12.44 6.31 -0.64
CA GLN A 149 -13.18 5.46 -1.57
C GLN A 149 -13.92 6.29 -2.64
N THR A 150 -14.65 7.34 -2.22
CA THR A 150 -15.35 8.24 -3.15
C THR A 150 -14.35 8.89 -4.12
N PHE A 151 -13.24 9.40 -3.60
CA PHE A 151 -12.19 10.00 -4.42
C PHE A 151 -11.60 8.99 -5.43
N LEU A 152 -11.32 7.76 -5.00
CA LEU A 152 -10.79 6.72 -5.88
C LEU A 152 -11.82 6.28 -6.95
N MET A 153 -13.11 6.30 -6.64
CA MET A 153 -14.16 6.00 -7.61
C MET A 153 -14.23 7.01 -8.76
N GLU A 154 -13.88 8.27 -8.53
CA GLU A 154 -13.79 9.28 -9.60
C GLU A 154 -12.69 8.94 -10.62
N PHE A 155 -11.64 8.22 -10.20
CA PHE A 155 -10.55 7.76 -11.07
C PHE A 155 -10.80 6.39 -11.72
N LYS A 156 -11.86 5.69 -11.32
CA LYS A 156 -12.20 4.36 -11.86
C LYS A 156 -12.28 4.35 -13.41
N PRO A 157 -12.95 5.31 -14.07
CA PRO A 157 -13.03 5.30 -15.55
C PRO A 157 -11.68 5.53 -16.24
N LEU A 158 -10.76 6.27 -15.59
CA LEU A 158 -9.39 6.44 -16.11
C LEU A 158 -8.60 5.13 -16.00
N PHE A 159 -8.77 4.41 -14.90
CA PHE A 159 -8.11 3.12 -14.69
C PHE A 159 -8.64 2.05 -15.64
N GLU A 160 -9.96 2.01 -15.89
CA GLU A 160 -10.59 1.10 -16.85
C GLU A 160 -10.10 1.36 -18.28
N LYS A 161 -10.02 2.63 -18.71
CA LYS A 161 -9.45 2.98 -20.02
C LYS A 161 -7.97 2.57 -20.14
N PHE A 162 -7.18 2.82 -19.12
CA PHE A 162 -5.79 2.40 -19.09
C PHE A 162 -5.66 0.88 -19.18
N TRP A 163 -6.49 0.14 -18.44
CA TRP A 163 -6.51 -1.33 -18.46
C TRP A 163 -6.91 -1.89 -19.82
N GLN A 164 -7.90 -1.30 -20.47
CA GLN A 164 -8.28 -1.66 -21.85
C GLN A 164 -7.13 -1.45 -22.82
N LEU A 165 -6.44 -0.30 -22.77
CA LEU A 165 -5.27 -0.05 -23.59
C LEU A 165 -4.15 -1.09 -23.36
N VAL A 166 -3.92 -1.49 -22.12
CA VAL A 166 -2.93 -2.53 -21.80
C VAL A 166 -3.34 -3.89 -22.38
N GLN A 167 -4.62 -4.23 -22.30
CA GLN A 167 -5.12 -5.48 -22.89
C GLN A 167 -5.03 -5.46 -24.43
N ASP A 168 -5.37 -4.35 -25.08
CA ASP A 168 -5.26 -4.21 -26.52
C ASP A 168 -3.81 -4.37 -27.00
N VAL A 169 -2.85 -3.73 -26.30
CA VAL A 169 -1.42 -3.88 -26.62
C VAL A 169 -0.91 -5.31 -26.44
N ILE A 170 -1.41 -6.03 -25.44
CA ILE A 170 -1.05 -7.43 -25.21
C ILE A 170 -1.64 -8.34 -26.27
N ASN A 171 -2.91 -8.12 -26.63
CA ASN A 171 -3.61 -8.95 -27.62
C ASN A 171 -3.10 -8.72 -29.04
N THR A 172 -2.73 -7.49 -29.41
CA THR A 172 -2.16 -7.16 -30.74
C THR A 172 -0.77 -7.79 -30.98
N ARG A 173 -0.09 -8.27 -29.92
CA ARG A 173 1.20 -8.99 -30.03
C ARG A 173 1.05 -10.51 -30.14
N SER A 174 -0.15 -11.04 -30.05
CA SER A 174 -0.44 -12.48 -30.12
C SER A 174 -0.96 -12.94 -31.49
N GLU A 175 -1.09 -12.01 -32.45
CA GLU A 175 -1.24 -12.26 -33.90
C GLU A 175 0.11 -12.06 -34.62
#